data_aaf03b4c10e2b9928b994c7e1c8e5481
#
_entry.id   aaf03b4c10e2b9928b994c7e1c8e5481
#
_cell.length_a   1.000
_cell.length_b   1.000
_cell.length_c   1.000
_cell.angle_alpha   90.00
_cell.angle_beta   90.00
_cell.angle_gamma   90.00
#
_symmetry.space_group_name_H-M   'P 1'
#
loop_
_entity.id
_entity.type
_entity.pdbx_description
1 polymer ?
#
loop_
_entity_poly.entity_id
_entity_poly.type
_entity_poly.pdbx_seq_one_letter_code
_entity_poly.pdbx_strand_id
1 'polypeptide(L)'
;MRSPLMILAVLCVFFCAAAAGSSVTAEEKLVPGSQVACEVKVKSGGKDVTMRYWRFVPKGYNGKKSFPLMLFLHGAGERGDNLEVVKKWGPPKLVRKRKDFPFVVISPQCPRGTWWKVEGLYQLVNHVAGSLRIDRQRMYVTGLSMGGFGSWHLMDRYPKLFAAGVPICGGGKADSAKNLVGIPIWAFHGDADGVVKADLSRVMIKEIEKAGGKKARLTLYPGVGHNSWSRAYANEDVYKWLLSHKSGGGKTGGGRK
;
A
#
# COMPACT_ATOMS: atom_id res chain seq x y z
N MET A 1 -50.15 68.88 23.02
CA MET A 1 -48.82 68.76 22.45
C MET A 1 -48.40 67.28 22.52
N ARG A 2 -48.39 66.62 21.44
CA ARG A 2 -48.13 65.14 21.36
C ARG A 2 -46.77 64.96 20.77
N SER A 3 -45.87 64.25 21.49
CA SER A 3 -44.55 63.80 20.97
C SER A 3 -44.69 62.61 20.06
N PRO A 4 -43.96 62.53 18.99
CA PRO A 4 -43.89 61.28 18.13
C PRO A 4 -42.85 60.30 18.65
N LEU A 5 -43.28 59.07 18.75
CA LEU A 5 -42.49 57.88 19.09
C LEU A 5 -41.59 57.54 17.90
N MET A 6 -40.25 57.52 18.10
CA MET A 6 -39.31 56.99 17.14
C MET A 6 -39.28 55.44 17.27
N ILE A 7 -39.68 54.75 16.20
CA ILE A 7 -39.56 53.31 16.07
C ILE A 7 -38.16 53.01 15.52
N LEU A 8 -37.28 52.39 16.34
CA LEU A 8 -35.97 51.89 15.95
C LEU A 8 -36.14 50.52 15.35
N ALA A 9 -35.99 50.39 14.01
CA ALA A 9 -36.01 49.14 13.31
C ALA A 9 -34.64 48.44 13.51
N VAL A 10 -34.62 47.34 14.28
CA VAL A 10 -33.46 46.47 14.42
C VAL A 10 -33.42 45.54 13.24
N LEU A 11 -32.45 45.75 12.36
CA LEU A 11 -32.16 44.88 11.22
C LEU A 11 -31.41 43.64 11.73
N CYS A 12 -32.10 42.52 11.93
CA CYS A 12 -31.46 41.21 12.18
C CYS A 12 -30.86 40.69 10.89
N VAL A 13 -29.54 40.82 10.76
CA VAL A 13 -28.78 40.13 9.70
C VAL A 13 -28.62 38.67 10.11
N PHE A 14 -29.42 37.79 9.51
CA PHE A 14 -29.20 36.35 9.61
C PHE A 14 -27.93 35.97 8.84
N PHE A 15 -26.84 35.72 9.54
CA PHE A 15 -25.67 35.06 9.02
C PHE A 15 -26.02 33.57 8.81
N CYS A 16 -26.36 33.21 7.59
CA CYS A 16 -26.52 31.80 7.20
C CYS A 16 -25.11 31.18 7.11
N ALA A 17 -24.64 30.61 8.20
CA ALA A 17 -23.44 29.77 8.17
C ALA A 17 -23.75 28.53 7.34
N ALA A 18 -23.24 28.51 6.12
CA ALA A 18 -23.24 27.30 5.29
C ALA A 18 -22.41 26.24 6.03
N ALA A 19 -23.09 25.31 6.71
CA ALA A 19 -22.48 24.10 7.21
C ALA A 19 -21.92 23.32 6.02
N ALA A 20 -20.59 23.35 5.88
CA ALA A 20 -19.89 22.43 4.99
C ALA A 20 -20.25 21.00 5.42
N GLY A 21 -21.15 20.38 4.68
CA GLY A 21 -21.56 19.00 4.89
C GLY A 21 -20.35 18.09 4.78
N SER A 22 -19.78 17.70 5.91
CA SER A 22 -18.92 16.53 5.98
C SER A 22 -19.75 15.36 5.49
N SER A 23 -19.47 14.89 4.27
CA SER A 23 -19.98 13.61 3.80
C SER A 23 -19.44 12.56 4.75
N VAL A 24 -20.28 12.10 5.67
CA VAL A 24 -20.04 10.92 6.49
C VAL A 24 -19.93 9.77 5.51
N THR A 25 -18.69 9.41 5.15
CA THR A 25 -18.41 8.16 4.47
C THR A 25 -18.91 7.05 5.38
N ALA A 26 -19.80 6.20 4.88
CA ALA A 26 -20.29 5.04 5.60
C ALA A 26 -19.10 4.36 6.28
N GLU A 27 -19.19 4.21 7.61
CA GLU A 27 -18.12 3.61 8.42
C GLU A 27 -17.84 2.22 7.85
N GLU A 28 -16.68 2.08 7.20
CA GLU A 28 -16.31 0.84 6.49
C GLU A 28 -16.30 -0.30 7.52
N LYS A 29 -17.26 -1.21 7.41
CA LYS A 29 -17.45 -2.32 8.34
C LYS A 29 -16.15 -3.09 8.58
N LEU A 30 -15.64 -3.05 9.79
CA LEU A 30 -14.52 -3.88 10.22
C LEU A 30 -15.03 -5.28 10.58
N VAL A 31 -14.49 -6.31 9.91
CA VAL A 31 -14.80 -7.72 10.20
C VAL A 31 -13.47 -8.46 10.46
N PRO A 32 -13.00 -8.52 11.72
CA PRO A 32 -11.75 -9.20 12.05
C PRO A 32 -11.73 -10.66 11.57
N GLY A 33 -10.59 -11.05 10.96
CA GLY A 33 -10.42 -12.37 10.33
C GLY A 33 -11.05 -12.49 8.94
N SER A 34 -11.55 -11.41 8.35
CA SER A 34 -12.18 -11.43 7.04
C SER A 34 -11.66 -10.34 6.11
N GLN A 35 -11.83 -10.53 4.81
CA GLN A 35 -11.57 -9.51 3.81
C GLN A 35 -12.87 -8.77 3.51
N VAL A 36 -12.85 -7.46 3.56
CA VAL A 36 -13.95 -6.57 3.23
C VAL A 36 -13.57 -5.75 2.00
N ALA A 37 -14.49 -5.63 1.03
CA ALA A 37 -14.32 -4.75 -0.11
C ALA A 37 -14.48 -3.29 0.36
N CYS A 38 -13.51 -2.47 0.00
CA CYS A 38 -13.44 -1.06 0.36
C CYS A 38 -13.13 -0.24 -0.89
N GLU A 39 -13.38 1.07 -0.78
CA GLU A 39 -12.98 2.02 -1.81
C GLU A 39 -12.48 3.32 -1.19
N VAL A 40 -11.62 4.02 -1.89
CA VAL A 40 -11.10 5.33 -1.49
C VAL A 40 -10.91 6.22 -2.71
N LYS A 41 -11.22 7.50 -2.55
CA LYS A 41 -10.88 8.51 -3.56
C LYS A 41 -9.42 8.90 -3.40
N VAL A 42 -8.64 8.79 -4.49
CA VAL A 42 -7.22 9.14 -4.53
C VAL A 42 -6.93 9.98 -5.77
N LYS A 43 -5.91 10.80 -5.71
CA LYS A 43 -5.37 11.47 -6.92
C LYS A 43 -4.38 10.53 -7.60
N SER A 44 -4.57 10.31 -8.90
CA SER A 44 -3.73 9.45 -9.71
C SER A 44 -3.52 10.07 -11.09
N GLY A 45 -2.29 10.47 -11.37
CA GLY A 45 -1.99 11.20 -12.61
C GLY A 45 -2.73 12.55 -12.71
N GLY A 46 -2.88 13.26 -11.58
CA GLY A 46 -3.57 14.55 -11.50
C GLY A 46 -5.10 14.48 -11.50
N LYS A 47 -5.71 13.31 -11.64
CA LYS A 47 -7.16 13.11 -11.67
C LYS A 47 -7.64 12.43 -10.38
N ASP A 48 -8.86 12.76 -9.94
CA ASP A 48 -9.53 12.04 -8.87
C ASP A 48 -10.04 10.71 -9.42
N VAL A 49 -9.67 9.62 -8.78
CA VAL A 49 -10.08 8.26 -9.13
C VAL A 49 -10.54 7.50 -7.88
N THR A 50 -11.54 6.66 -8.03
CA THR A 50 -11.94 5.73 -6.99
C THR A 50 -11.11 4.46 -7.11
N MET A 51 -10.32 4.15 -6.09
CA MET A 51 -9.54 2.94 -6.00
C MET A 51 -10.26 1.93 -5.12
N ARG A 52 -10.62 0.77 -5.69
CA ARG A 52 -11.23 -0.34 -4.99
C ARG A 52 -10.16 -1.29 -4.48
N TYR A 53 -10.34 -1.82 -3.27
CA TYR A 53 -9.35 -2.71 -2.65
C TYR A 53 -9.99 -3.69 -1.67
N TRP A 54 -9.36 -4.84 -1.47
CA TRP A 54 -9.64 -5.70 -0.33
C TRP A 54 -8.87 -5.24 0.89
N ARG A 55 -9.55 -5.15 2.02
CA ARG A 55 -8.96 -4.91 3.33
C ARG A 55 -9.19 -6.12 4.22
N PHE A 56 -8.12 -6.72 4.68
CA PHE A 56 -8.13 -7.76 5.70
C PHE A 56 -7.57 -7.16 7.00
N VAL A 57 -8.25 -7.45 8.13
CA VAL A 57 -7.72 -7.22 9.46
C VAL A 57 -7.63 -8.56 10.19
N PRO A 58 -6.55 -8.84 10.95
CA PRO A 58 -6.39 -10.10 11.69
C PRO A 58 -7.55 -10.37 12.66
N LYS A 59 -7.86 -11.63 12.95
CA LYS A 59 -8.91 -12.00 13.91
C LYS A 59 -8.73 -11.31 15.28
N GLY A 60 -7.48 -11.09 15.71
CA GLY A 60 -7.16 -10.40 16.97
C GLY A 60 -7.18 -8.87 16.90
N TYR A 61 -7.59 -8.28 15.77
CA TYR A 61 -7.69 -6.82 15.64
C TYR A 61 -8.88 -6.28 16.45
N ASN A 62 -8.63 -5.45 17.43
CA ASN A 62 -9.65 -4.87 18.32
C ASN A 62 -9.57 -3.34 18.43
N GLY A 63 -8.82 -2.69 17.55
CA GLY A 63 -8.63 -1.23 17.57
C GLY A 63 -7.75 -0.70 18.71
N LYS A 64 -7.28 -1.53 19.63
CA LYS A 64 -6.42 -1.12 20.78
C LYS A 64 -4.93 -1.30 20.47
N LYS A 65 -4.54 -2.44 19.93
CA LYS A 65 -3.15 -2.72 19.50
C LYS A 65 -2.92 -2.25 18.07
N SER A 66 -1.72 -1.73 17.81
CA SER A 66 -1.28 -1.41 16.45
C SER A 66 -0.77 -2.67 15.75
N PHE A 67 -1.15 -2.86 14.49
CA PHE A 67 -0.76 -3.98 13.65
C PHE A 67 0.14 -3.54 12.50
N PRO A 68 1.07 -4.39 12.04
CA PRO A 68 1.80 -4.16 10.81
C PRO A 68 0.85 -4.05 9.62
N LEU A 69 1.21 -3.22 8.63
CA LEU A 69 0.47 -3.09 7.36
C LEU A 69 1.25 -3.73 6.22
N MET A 70 0.56 -4.49 5.38
CA MET A 70 1.11 -5.05 4.14
C MET A 70 0.28 -4.58 2.95
N LEU A 71 0.92 -3.87 2.02
CA LEU A 71 0.37 -3.57 0.71
C LEU A 71 0.75 -4.70 -0.24
N PHE A 72 -0.24 -5.32 -0.88
CA PHE A 72 -0.06 -6.31 -1.93
C PHE A 72 -0.48 -5.76 -3.28
N LEU A 73 0.40 -5.89 -4.29
CA LEU A 73 0.16 -5.47 -5.67
C LEU A 73 0.09 -6.70 -6.58
N HIS A 74 -1.05 -6.90 -7.22
CA HIS A 74 -1.28 -8.02 -8.14
C HIS A 74 -0.58 -7.84 -9.49
N GLY A 75 -0.55 -8.88 -10.31
CA GLY A 75 -0.01 -8.88 -11.65
C GLY A 75 -0.97 -8.31 -12.70
N ALA A 76 -0.53 -8.31 -13.96
CA ALA A 76 -1.32 -7.76 -15.07
C ALA A 76 -2.63 -8.52 -15.32
N GLY A 77 -2.66 -9.83 -14.98
CA GLY A 77 -3.83 -10.68 -15.20
C GLY A 77 -5.02 -10.38 -14.30
N GLU A 78 -4.81 -9.70 -13.16
CA GLU A 78 -5.85 -9.36 -12.20
C GLU A 78 -6.37 -7.92 -12.35
N ARG A 79 -5.96 -7.20 -13.42
CA ARG A 79 -6.49 -5.87 -13.77
C ARG A 79 -7.96 -5.94 -14.15
N GLY A 80 -8.69 -4.88 -13.85
CA GLY A 80 -10.09 -4.75 -14.28
C GLY A 80 -10.98 -4.13 -13.21
N ASP A 81 -12.22 -4.58 -13.18
CA ASP A 81 -13.31 -4.10 -12.35
C ASP A 81 -13.92 -5.20 -11.45
N ASN A 82 -13.55 -6.46 -11.68
CA ASN A 82 -13.93 -7.56 -10.78
C ASN A 82 -12.90 -7.69 -9.66
N LEU A 83 -13.19 -7.12 -8.50
CA LEU A 83 -12.27 -7.11 -7.36
C LEU A 83 -11.94 -8.53 -6.84
N GLU A 84 -12.81 -9.54 -7.06
CA GLU A 84 -12.59 -10.92 -6.62
C GLU A 84 -11.32 -11.54 -7.19
N VAL A 85 -10.93 -11.19 -8.41
CA VAL A 85 -9.73 -11.77 -9.05
C VAL A 85 -8.44 -11.41 -8.34
N VAL A 86 -8.43 -10.32 -7.56
CA VAL A 86 -7.26 -9.92 -6.76
C VAL A 86 -6.92 -10.96 -5.70
N LYS A 87 -7.88 -11.74 -5.25
CA LYS A 87 -7.70 -12.83 -4.25
C LYS A 87 -7.13 -14.12 -4.84
N LYS A 88 -6.76 -14.14 -6.12
CA LYS A 88 -6.21 -15.31 -6.81
C LYS A 88 -4.84 -15.72 -6.29
N TRP A 89 -3.99 -14.76 -5.92
CA TRP A 89 -2.60 -14.97 -5.56
C TRP A 89 -2.18 -14.24 -4.28
N GLY A 90 -1.05 -14.64 -3.70
CA GLY A 90 -0.35 -13.93 -2.64
C GLY A 90 -1.13 -13.75 -1.33
N PRO A 91 -0.82 -12.70 -0.57
CA PRO A 91 -1.45 -12.43 0.72
C PRO A 91 -2.97 -12.44 0.72
N PRO A 92 -3.71 -11.84 -0.22
CA PRO A 92 -5.18 -11.90 -0.20
C PRO A 92 -5.73 -13.32 -0.42
N LYS A 93 -4.99 -14.22 -1.10
CA LYS A 93 -5.33 -15.64 -1.17
C LYS A 93 -5.11 -16.34 0.17
N LEU A 94 -3.98 -16.07 0.82
CA LEU A 94 -3.59 -16.70 2.09
C LEU A 94 -4.58 -16.39 3.21
N VAL A 95 -5.00 -15.14 3.37
CA VAL A 95 -5.89 -14.71 4.45
C VAL A 95 -7.34 -15.23 4.30
N ARG A 96 -7.67 -15.87 3.20
CA ARG A 96 -8.93 -16.64 3.09
C ARG A 96 -8.98 -17.78 4.10
N LYS A 97 -7.82 -18.37 4.42
CA LYS A 97 -7.68 -19.50 5.35
C LYS A 97 -6.98 -19.10 6.66
N ARG A 98 -6.00 -18.18 6.61
CA ARG A 98 -5.20 -17.72 7.76
C ARG A 98 -5.83 -16.49 8.40
N LYS A 99 -6.80 -16.70 9.28
CA LYS A 99 -7.57 -15.61 9.93
C LYS A 99 -6.77 -14.81 10.96
N ASP A 100 -5.69 -15.38 11.44
CA ASP A 100 -4.73 -14.82 12.41
C ASP A 100 -3.45 -14.26 11.76
N PHE A 101 -3.43 -14.14 10.41
CA PHE A 101 -2.28 -13.60 9.69
C PHE A 101 -1.85 -12.25 10.28
N PRO A 102 -0.56 -12.06 10.65
CA PRO A 102 -0.16 -11.00 11.60
C PRO A 102 -0.13 -9.58 11.00
N PHE A 103 -0.68 -9.38 9.83
CA PHE A 103 -0.71 -8.08 9.13
C PHE A 103 -2.14 -7.64 8.84
N VAL A 104 -2.40 -6.35 8.91
CA VAL A 104 -3.46 -5.75 8.11
C VAL A 104 -3.00 -5.82 6.66
N VAL A 105 -3.82 -6.39 5.77
CA VAL A 105 -3.47 -6.52 4.35
C VAL A 105 -4.40 -5.65 3.53
N ILE A 106 -3.84 -4.82 2.66
CA ILE A 106 -4.57 -4.05 1.65
C ILE A 106 -4.13 -4.49 0.26
N SER A 107 -5.12 -4.79 -0.58
CA SER A 107 -4.91 -5.36 -1.90
C SER A 107 -5.77 -4.61 -2.92
N PRO A 108 -5.28 -3.48 -3.45
CA PRO A 108 -6.01 -2.70 -4.45
C PRO A 108 -6.12 -3.44 -5.77
N GLN A 109 -7.07 -3.03 -6.60
CA GLN A 109 -7.18 -3.45 -7.99
C GLN A 109 -6.73 -2.34 -8.94
N CYS A 110 -5.83 -2.68 -9.83
CA CYS A 110 -5.40 -1.82 -10.94
C CYS A 110 -6.44 -1.89 -12.06
N PRO A 111 -6.90 -0.77 -12.63
CA PRO A 111 -7.84 -0.77 -13.74
C PRO A 111 -7.29 -1.46 -15.00
N ARG A 112 -8.18 -1.94 -15.85
CA ARG A 112 -7.84 -2.57 -17.14
C ARG A 112 -7.00 -1.60 -18.00
N GLY A 113 -5.99 -2.14 -18.70
CA GLY A 113 -5.15 -1.37 -19.62
C GLY A 113 -4.17 -0.40 -18.96
N THR A 114 -4.11 -0.33 -17.63
CA THR A 114 -3.23 0.61 -16.92
C THR A 114 -2.12 -0.12 -16.14
N TRP A 115 -1.20 0.67 -15.59
CA TRP A 115 -0.15 0.24 -14.68
C TRP A 115 -0.33 0.89 -13.31
N TRP A 116 0.33 0.32 -12.30
CA TRP A 116 0.32 0.86 -10.95
C TRP A 116 0.80 2.32 -10.93
N LYS A 117 -0.05 3.22 -10.44
CA LYS A 117 0.28 4.63 -10.22
C LYS A 117 0.68 4.82 -8.76
N VAL A 118 1.97 5.04 -8.53
CA VAL A 118 2.55 5.06 -7.18
C VAL A 118 1.97 6.15 -6.28
N GLU A 119 1.53 7.28 -6.85
CA GLU A 119 0.89 8.37 -6.11
C GLU A 119 -0.43 7.92 -5.46
N GLY A 120 -1.31 7.25 -6.22
CA GLY A 120 -2.57 6.72 -5.69
C GLY A 120 -2.34 5.62 -4.64
N LEU A 121 -1.32 4.77 -4.85
CA LEU A 121 -0.94 3.75 -3.86
C LEU A 121 -0.43 4.37 -2.55
N TYR A 122 0.36 5.43 -2.63
CA TYR A 122 0.83 6.19 -1.47
C TYR A 122 -0.35 6.75 -0.66
N GLN A 123 -1.33 7.34 -1.34
CA GLN A 123 -2.53 7.89 -0.71
C GLN A 123 -3.38 6.79 -0.06
N LEU A 124 -3.57 5.64 -0.74
CA LEU A 124 -4.27 4.48 -0.16
C LEU A 124 -3.59 4.00 1.14
N VAL A 125 -2.26 3.82 1.12
CA VAL A 125 -1.50 3.38 2.30
C VAL A 125 -1.70 4.36 3.46
N ASN A 126 -1.59 5.66 3.20
CA ASN A 126 -1.75 6.69 4.24
C ASN A 126 -3.20 6.78 4.75
N HIS A 127 -4.20 6.64 3.87
CA HIS A 127 -5.61 6.59 4.25
C HIS A 127 -5.86 5.44 5.24
N VAL A 128 -5.44 4.23 4.91
CA VAL A 128 -5.62 3.07 5.79
C VAL A 128 -4.80 3.21 7.08
N ALA A 129 -3.57 3.72 7.00
CA ALA A 129 -2.74 3.95 8.18
C ALA A 129 -3.26 5.09 9.08
N GLY A 130 -4.15 5.94 8.58
CA GLY A 130 -4.86 6.97 9.35
C GLY A 130 -6.18 6.48 9.96
N SER A 131 -6.87 5.56 9.27
CA SER A 131 -8.18 5.05 9.69
C SER A 131 -8.12 3.84 10.63
N LEU A 132 -6.99 3.12 10.64
CA LEU A 132 -6.79 1.94 11.49
C LEU A 132 -5.60 2.12 12.46
N ARG A 133 -5.56 1.29 13.51
CA ARG A 133 -4.40 1.21 14.42
C ARG A 133 -3.26 0.46 13.73
N ILE A 134 -2.52 1.17 12.87
CA ILE A 134 -1.35 0.65 12.17
C ILE A 134 -0.06 1.06 12.89
N ASP A 135 0.85 0.11 13.05
CA ASP A 135 2.23 0.40 13.42
C ASP A 135 2.96 0.97 12.19
N ARG A 136 3.08 2.30 12.15
CA ARG A 136 3.70 3.02 11.02
C ARG A 136 5.19 2.70 10.83
N GLN A 137 5.84 2.10 11.84
CA GLN A 137 7.21 1.60 11.69
C GLN A 137 7.26 0.23 11.03
N ARG A 138 6.13 -0.47 10.88
CA ARG A 138 6.03 -1.81 10.29
C ARG A 138 5.02 -1.82 9.13
N MET A 139 5.30 -1.00 8.13
CA MET A 139 4.57 -1.02 6.86
C MET A 139 5.43 -1.66 5.79
N TYR A 140 4.86 -2.56 5.02
CA TYR A 140 5.56 -3.38 4.04
C TYR A 140 4.87 -3.36 2.69
N VAL A 141 5.64 -3.58 1.63
CA VAL A 141 5.10 -3.72 0.27
C VAL A 141 5.57 -5.02 -0.36
N THR A 142 4.67 -5.68 -1.06
CA THR A 142 4.98 -6.86 -1.88
C THR A 142 4.09 -6.88 -3.12
N GLY A 143 4.54 -7.55 -4.16
CA GLY A 143 3.75 -7.69 -5.38
C GLY A 143 4.44 -8.62 -6.36
N LEU A 144 3.66 -9.14 -7.31
CA LEU A 144 4.10 -10.10 -8.32
C LEU A 144 4.02 -9.52 -9.73
N SER A 145 4.98 -9.82 -10.60
CA SER A 145 5.00 -9.40 -12.00
C SER A 145 4.80 -7.87 -12.12
N MET A 146 3.75 -7.38 -12.76
CA MET A 146 3.40 -5.97 -12.77
C MET A 146 3.39 -5.34 -11.35
N GLY A 147 2.92 -6.08 -10.34
CA GLY A 147 2.96 -5.66 -8.94
C GLY A 147 4.37 -5.69 -8.34
N GLY A 148 5.25 -6.56 -8.85
CA GLY A 148 6.68 -6.56 -8.55
C GLY A 148 7.34 -5.25 -9.00
N PHE A 149 7.08 -4.83 -10.24
CA PHE A 149 7.49 -3.51 -10.74
C PHE A 149 6.89 -2.38 -9.89
N GLY A 150 5.59 -2.45 -9.59
CA GLY A 150 4.92 -1.49 -8.74
C GLY A 150 5.57 -1.36 -7.36
N SER A 151 5.99 -2.47 -6.76
CA SER A 151 6.69 -2.49 -5.46
C SER A 151 8.04 -1.79 -5.54
N TRP A 152 8.85 -2.05 -6.57
CA TRP A 152 10.11 -1.36 -6.80
C TRP A 152 9.91 0.15 -6.97
N HIS A 153 8.98 0.56 -7.85
CA HIS A 153 8.72 1.97 -8.13
C HIS A 153 8.15 2.72 -6.91
N LEU A 154 7.33 2.05 -6.10
CA LEU A 154 6.75 2.67 -4.91
C LEU A 154 7.81 2.89 -3.83
N MET A 155 8.70 1.93 -3.61
CA MET A 155 9.84 2.08 -2.70
C MET A 155 10.83 3.16 -3.17
N ASP A 156 11.10 3.22 -4.47
CA ASP A 156 11.94 4.24 -5.08
C ASP A 156 11.37 5.66 -4.86
N ARG A 157 10.08 5.84 -5.12
CA ARG A 157 9.42 7.15 -5.02
C ARG A 157 9.20 7.60 -3.56
N TYR A 158 8.98 6.65 -2.65
CA TYR A 158 8.69 6.91 -1.24
C TYR A 158 9.56 6.04 -0.32
N PRO A 159 10.89 6.27 -0.29
CA PRO A 159 11.84 5.38 0.38
C PRO A 159 11.70 5.31 1.91
N LYS A 160 10.97 6.25 2.50
CA LYS A 160 10.70 6.29 3.96
C LYS A 160 9.34 5.68 4.34
N LEU A 161 8.55 5.24 3.35
CA LEU A 161 7.19 4.74 3.61
C LEU A 161 7.20 3.33 4.17
N PHE A 162 8.10 2.47 3.70
CA PHE A 162 8.11 1.05 4.04
C PHE A 162 9.34 0.66 4.86
N ALA A 163 9.11 -0.21 5.83
CA ALA A 163 10.17 -0.84 6.62
C ALA A 163 10.94 -1.90 5.83
N ALA A 164 10.27 -2.56 4.90
CA ALA A 164 10.87 -3.54 3.99
C ALA A 164 9.96 -3.80 2.78
N GLY A 165 10.52 -4.40 1.71
CA GLY A 165 9.78 -4.78 0.51
C GLY A 165 10.15 -6.15 -0.03
N VAL A 166 9.15 -6.82 -0.63
CA VAL A 166 9.31 -8.13 -1.26
C VAL A 166 8.75 -8.08 -2.70
N PRO A 167 9.51 -7.51 -3.65
CA PRO A 167 9.15 -7.54 -5.07
C PRO A 167 9.43 -8.92 -5.67
N ILE A 168 8.46 -9.47 -6.43
CA ILE A 168 8.57 -10.80 -7.03
C ILE A 168 8.42 -10.70 -8.54
N CYS A 169 9.34 -11.33 -9.31
CA CYS A 169 9.42 -11.36 -10.77
C CYS A 169 9.12 -10.00 -11.42
N GLY A 170 9.78 -8.97 -10.95
CA GLY A 170 9.67 -7.59 -11.44
C GLY A 170 11.04 -6.94 -11.58
N GLY A 171 11.04 -5.63 -11.82
CA GLY A 171 12.24 -4.82 -11.93
C GLY A 171 11.97 -3.37 -11.56
N GLY A 172 13.01 -2.60 -11.34
CA GLY A 172 12.96 -1.17 -11.06
C GLY A 172 13.79 -0.36 -12.07
N LYS A 173 14.03 0.90 -11.75
CA LYS A 173 14.92 1.78 -12.49
C LYS A 173 16.32 1.73 -11.88
N ALA A 174 17.30 1.22 -12.61
CA ALA A 174 18.69 1.09 -12.15
C ALA A 174 19.26 2.44 -11.67
N ASP A 175 19.00 3.51 -12.40
CA ASP A 175 19.52 4.86 -12.12
C ASP A 175 19.01 5.44 -10.78
N SER A 176 17.88 4.91 -10.29
CA SER A 176 17.29 5.35 -9.02
C SER A 176 17.64 4.43 -7.83
N ALA A 177 18.51 3.44 -8.02
CA ALA A 177 18.90 2.47 -6.99
C ALA A 177 19.43 3.12 -5.69
N LYS A 178 20.05 4.30 -5.79
CA LYS A 178 20.49 5.11 -4.63
C LYS A 178 19.38 5.43 -3.64
N ASN A 179 18.14 5.55 -4.10
CA ASN A 179 16.99 5.82 -3.23
C ASN A 179 16.60 4.59 -2.37
N LEU A 180 17.10 3.40 -2.75
CA LEU A 180 16.74 2.12 -2.13
C LEU A 180 17.79 1.61 -1.14
N VAL A 181 18.96 2.25 -1.01
CA VAL A 181 20.09 1.77 -0.21
C VAL A 181 19.76 1.56 1.28
N GLY A 182 18.80 2.30 1.81
CA GLY A 182 18.37 2.21 3.21
C GLY A 182 17.29 1.18 3.48
N ILE A 183 16.65 0.66 2.44
CA ILE A 183 15.46 -0.19 2.56
C ILE A 183 15.87 -1.68 2.53
N PRO A 184 15.48 -2.48 3.52
CA PRO A 184 15.56 -3.94 3.44
C PRO A 184 14.68 -4.45 2.29
N ILE A 185 15.30 -5.14 1.32
CA ILE A 185 14.59 -5.70 0.15
C ILE A 185 14.98 -7.17 -0.01
N TRP A 186 13.96 -8.02 -0.12
CA TRP A 186 14.16 -9.42 -0.48
C TRP A 186 13.39 -9.73 -1.76
N ALA A 187 14.08 -9.62 -2.88
CA ALA A 187 13.51 -9.93 -4.19
C ALA A 187 13.50 -11.45 -4.46
N PHE A 188 12.50 -11.89 -5.22
CA PHE A 188 12.38 -13.27 -5.69
C PHE A 188 12.15 -13.30 -7.19
N HIS A 189 12.77 -14.29 -7.87
CA HIS A 189 12.57 -14.47 -9.30
C HIS A 189 12.80 -15.95 -9.70
N GLY A 190 12.15 -16.40 -10.74
CA GLY A 190 12.50 -17.67 -11.39
C GLY A 190 13.61 -17.44 -12.42
N ASP A 191 14.65 -18.24 -12.43
CA ASP A 191 15.78 -18.05 -13.37
C ASP A 191 15.43 -18.43 -14.81
N ALA A 192 14.40 -19.26 -15.01
CA ALA A 192 13.83 -19.63 -16.30
C ALA A 192 12.60 -18.77 -16.70
N ASP A 193 12.44 -17.57 -16.11
CA ASP A 193 11.32 -16.67 -16.42
C ASP A 193 11.43 -16.15 -17.88
N GLY A 194 10.52 -16.62 -18.74
CA GLY A 194 10.43 -16.22 -20.15
C GLY A 194 9.57 -14.94 -20.38
N VAL A 195 8.85 -14.45 -19.37
CA VAL A 195 7.97 -13.28 -19.49
C VAL A 195 8.66 -12.02 -19.01
N VAL A 196 9.23 -12.07 -17.79
CA VAL A 196 10.02 -11.00 -17.19
C VAL A 196 11.40 -11.56 -16.89
N LYS A 197 12.42 -11.09 -17.59
CA LYS A 197 13.78 -11.61 -17.43
C LYS A 197 14.30 -11.41 -16.00
N ALA A 198 14.86 -12.46 -15.40
CA ALA A 198 15.41 -12.44 -14.05
C ALA A 198 16.52 -11.39 -13.87
N ASP A 199 17.17 -10.99 -14.96
CA ASP A 199 18.19 -9.95 -14.99
C ASP A 199 17.66 -8.60 -14.52
N LEU A 200 16.38 -8.32 -14.68
CA LEU A 200 15.81 -7.08 -14.13
C LEU A 200 15.91 -7.03 -12.59
N SER A 201 15.71 -8.17 -11.92
CA SER A 201 15.95 -8.24 -10.47
C SER A 201 17.44 -8.25 -10.11
N ARG A 202 18.27 -8.97 -10.88
CA ARG A 202 19.74 -8.99 -10.67
C ARG A 202 20.35 -7.60 -10.76
N VAL A 203 19.98 -6.85 -11.81
CA VAL A 203 20.45 -5.47 -12.02
C VAL A 203 20.08 -4.58 -10.85
N MET A 204 18.82 -4.65 -10.35
CA MET A 204 18.40 -3.82 -9.22
C MET A 204 19.24 -4.10 -7.97
N ILE A 205 19.48 -5.37 -7.63
CA ILE A 205 20.31 -5.69 -6.46
C ILE A 205 21.73 -5.19 -6.64
N LYS A 206 22.34 -5.46 -7.80
CA LYS A 206 23.70 -5.01 -8.13
C LYS A 206 23.85 -3.48 -8.05
N GLU A 207 22.90 -2.73 -8.59
CA GLU A 207 22.96 -1.27 -8.56
C GLU A 207 22.72 -0.69 -7.16
N ILE A 208 21.86 -1.33 -6.33
CA ILE A 208 21.72 -0.98 -4.92
C ILE A 208 23.04 -1.22 -4.16
N GLU A 209 23.69 -2.35 -4.39
CA GLU A 209 25.00 -2.69 -3.78
C GLU A 209 26.07 -1.68 -4.19
N LYS A 210 26.18 -1.35 -5.49
CA LYS A 210 27.11 -0.32 -6.01
C LYS A 210 26.86 1.05 -5.38
N ALA A 211 25.60 1.39 -5.10
CA ALA A 211 25.24 2.62 -4.42
C ALA A 211 25.52 2.60 -2.89
N GLY A 212 26.08 1.51 -2.36
CA GLY A 212 26.42 1.33 -0.94
C GLY A 212 25.33 0.65 -0.09
N GLY A 213 24.25 0.17 -0.72
CA GLY A 213 23.19 -0.56 -0.02
C GLY A 213 23.61 -1.97 0.38
N LYS A 214 23.35 -2.36 1.64
CA LYS A 214 23.75 -3.67 2.20
C LYS A 214 22.55 -4.51 2.65
N LYS A 215 21.33 -4.07 2.37
CA LYS A 215 20.10 -4.69 2.90
C LYS A 215 19.21 -5.31 1.81
N ALA A 216 19.65 -5.27 0.55
CA ALA A 216 18.93 -5.88 -0.56
C ALA A 216 19.52 -7.26 -0.89
N ARG A 217 18.64 -8.23 -1.20
CA ARG A 217 19.04 -9.56 -1.62
C ARG A 217 18.06 -10.15 -2.61
N LEU A 218 18.52 -11.11 -3.42
CA LEU A 218 17.74 -11.83 -4.41
C LEU A 218 17.79 -13.33 -4.13
N THR A 219 16.62 -13.98 -4.14
CA THR A 219 16.50 -15.42 -4.23
C THR A 219 16.06 -15.78 -5.64
N LEU A 220 16.90 -16.54 -6.35
CA LEU A 220 16.54 -17.13 -7.62
C LEU A 220 16.05 -18.56 -7.41
N TYR A 221 14.97 -18.92 -8.06
CA TYR A 221 14.45 -20.28 -8.02
C TYR A 221 14.88 -21.02 -9.32
N PRO A 222 15.80 -22.00 -9.21
CA PRO A 222 16.31 -22.74 -10.37
C PRO A 222 15.19 -23.46 -11.13
N GLY A 223 15.18 -23.31 -12.46
CA GLY A 223 14.22 -23.94 -13.36
C GLY A 223 12.78 -23.39 -13.26
N VAL A 224 12.54 -22.39 -12.42
CA VAL A 224 11.20 -21.81 -12.24
C VAL A 224 10.98 -20.70 -13.27
N GLY A 225 9.85 -20.79 -13.99
CA GLY A 225 9.39 -19.76 -14.92
C GLY A 225 8.77 -18.57 -14.21
N HIS A 226 7.85 -17.86 -14.91
CA HIS A 226 7.27 -16.60 -14.41
C HIS A 226 6.53 -16.74 -13.09
N ASN A 227 5.86 -17.87 -12.80
CA ASN A 227 5.14 -18.09 -11.54
C ASN A 227 6.08 -18.41 -10.36
N SER A 228 7.04 -17.57 -10.09
CA SER A 228 7.90 -17.67 -8.89
C SER A 228 7.19 -17.24 -7.60
N TRP A 229 6.11 -16.46 -7.72
CA TRP A 229 5.33 -15.95 -6.57
C TRP A 229 4.63 -17.05 -5.78
N SER A 230 4.20 -18.14 -6.41
CA SER A 230 3.57 -19.25 -5.68
C SER A 230 4.52 -19.83 -4.64
N ARG A 231 5.79 -20.03 -5.01
CA ARG A 231 6.83 -20.53 -4.13
C ARG A 231 7.25 -19.47 -3.09
N ALA A 232 7.40 -18.21 -3.51
CA ALA A 232 7.79 -17.12 -2.61
C ALA A 232 6.75 -16.86 -1.52
N TYR A 233 5.45 -16.80 -1.85
CA TYR A 233 4.39 -16.57 -0.85
C TYR A 233 4.05 -17.81 0.00
N ALA A 234 4.47 -19.01 -0.40
CA ALA A 234 4.39 -20.21 0.44
C ALA A 234 5.53 -20.28 1.48
N ASN A 235 6.57 -19.47 1.33
CA ASN A 235 7.70 -19.44 2.25
C ASN A 235 7.38 -18.59 3.49
N GLU A 236 7.21 -19.23 4.64
CA GLU A 236 6.92 -18.55 5.91
C GLU A 236 8.03 -17.61 6.36
N ASP A 237 9.29 -17.86 5.96
CA ASP A 237 10.41 -17.00 6.32
C ASP A 237 10.32 -15.60 5.70
N VAL A 238 9.58 -15.44 4.61
CA VAL A 238 9.29 -14.12 4.02
C VAL A 238 8.53 -13.24 5.03
N TYR A 239 7.54 -13.80 5.70
CA TYR A 239 6.72 -13.03 6.66
C TYR A 239 7.46 -12.78 7.97
N LYS A 240 8.22 -13.75 8.47
CA LYS A 240 9.10 -13.58 9.63
C LYS A 240 10.14 -12.50 9.37
N TRP A 241 10.76 -12.55 8.19
CA TRP A 241 11.74 -11.56 7.75
C TRP A 241 11.14 -10.16 7.64
N LEU A 242 9.96 -9.99 7.05
CA LEU A 242 9.27 -8.71 7.03
C LEU A 242 9.09 -8.17 8.46
N LEU A 243 8.53 -8.98 9.37
CA LEU A 243 8.26 -8.60 10.76
C LEU A 243 9.51 -8.25 11.57
N SER A 244 10.70 -8.74 11.18
CA SER A 244 11.97 -8.40 11.84
C SER A 244 12.48 -7.00 11.50
N HIS A 245 11.86 -6.31 10.51
CA HIS A 245 12.27 -4.98 10.07
C HIS A 245 11.30 -3.90 10.55
N LYS A 246 11.88 -2.77 11.00
CA LYS A 246 11.16 -1.53 11.31
C LYS A 246 11.83 -0.38 10.56
N SER A 247 11.02 0.54 10.05
CA SER A 247 11.56 1.81 9.56
C SER A 247 12.10 2.61 10.75
N GLY A 248 13.25 3.27 10.57
CA GLY A 248 13.74 4.22 11.58
C GLY A 248 12.69 5.30 11.78
N GLY A 249 12.27 5.52 13.02
CA GLY A 249 11.26 6.52 13.37
C GLY A 249 11.75 7.92 13.00
N GLY A 250 11.47 8.34 11.77
CA GLY A 250 11.53 9.75 11.43
C GLY A 250 10.44 10.42 12.26
N LYS A 251 10.83 11.26 13.22
CA LYS A 251 9.92 12.19 13.87
C LYS A 251 9.18 12.91 12.74
N THR A 252 7.89 12.67 12.62
CA THR A 252 7.01 13.51 11.80
C THR A 252 7.12 14.89 12.44
N GLY A 253 7.88 15.77 11.81
CA GLY A 253 7.96 17.17 12.21
C GLY A 253 6.54 17.71 12.14
N GLY A 254 5.93 17.86 13.31
CA GLY A 254 4.74 18.67 13.48
C GLY A 254 5.12 20.09 13.10
N GLY A 255 4.66 20.53 11.94
CA GLY A 255 4.69 21.92 11.56
C GLY A 255 3.87 22.71 12.57
N ARG A 256 4.53 23.31 13.55
CA ARG A 256 4.02 24.50 14.24
C ARG A 256 4.34 25.71 13.39
N LYS A 257 3.35 26.43 13.13
CA LYS A 257 3.08 27.82 12.77
C LYS A 257 2.53 27.97 11.39
#